data_e94e3769749f51b9478f06aea5d9274b
#
_entry.id   e94e3769749f51b9478f06aea5d9274b
#
_cell.length_a   1.000
_cell.length_b   1.000
_cell.length_c   1.000
_cell.angle_alpha   90.00
_cell.angle_beta   90.00
_cell.angle_gamma   90.00
#
_symmetry.space_group_name_H-M   'P 1'
#
loop_
_entity.id
_entity.type
_entity.pdbx_description
1 polymer ?
#
loop_
_entity_poly.entity_id
_entity_poly.type
_entity_poly.pdbx_seq_one_letter_code
_entity_poly.pdbx_strand_id
1 'polypeptide(L)'
;MDTTRFLETLDHEGRLLGEIAEETGPGTEVPTCPGWQVRDLLAHTGAIHRWATAFVAEGHTSPRPQGEAPELTGDALLAWYRDGHRRLVDTLAAAPPGLRCWTFLPGAAAPVAFWARRQAHETAVHRVDAEAARGAAPAAVAVDPAHGFAPAFAADGIDELLRGFHARSRSRVRTPEPRVLRVRATDVPDAVWTVRLSPEPPVTERGATAGADCELAGPAAVLHLALWNRAPVPSVTGDTALAGLWRETSAIG
;
A
#
# COMPACT_ATOMS: atom_id res chain seq x y z
N MET A 1 -7.47 -9.11 9.49
CA MET A 1 -8.77 -8.61 8.96
C MET A 1 -9.36 -9.66 8.03
N ASP A 2 -10.67 -9.65 7.78
CA ASP A 2 -11.34 -10.50 6.81
C ASP A 2 -11.57 -9.77 5.46
N THR A 3 -11.99 -10.52 4.44
CA THR A 3 -12.21 -9.99 3.09
C THR A 3 -13.28 -8.89 3.05
N THR A 4 -14.34 -9.02 3.85
CA THR A 4 -15.43 -8.03 3.90
C THR A 4 -14.91 -6.66 4.36
N ARG A 5 -14.10 -6.63 5.41
CA ARG A 5 -13.47 -5.41 5.90
C ARG A 5 -12.53 -4.75 4.89
N PHE A 6 -11.79 -5.55 4.12
CA PHE A 6 -10.96 -5.00 3.04
C PHE A 6 -11.81 -4.42 1.91
N LEU A 7 -12.94 -5.04 1.57
CA LEU A 7 -13.87 -4.50 0.57
C LEU A 7 -14.52 -3.19 1.02
N GLU A 8 -14.96 -3.12 2.27
CA GLU A 8 -15.49 -1.88 2.87
C GLU A 8 -14.46 -0.75 2.83
N THR A 9 -13.20 -1.07 3.18
CA THR A 9 -12.11 -0.09 3.13
C THR A 9 -11.81 0.33 1.70
N LEU A 10 -11.70 -0.62 0.76
CA LEU A 10 -11.46 -0.32 -0.65
C LEU A 10 -12.54 0.61 -1.24
N ASP A 11 -13.81 0.32 -0.96
CA ASP A 11 -14.92 1.14 -1.44
C ASP A 11 -14.86 2.56 -0.84
N HIS A 12 -14.61 2.67 0.45
CA HIS A 12 -14.51 3.96 1.14
C HIS A 12 -13.33 4.80 0.61
N GLU A 13 -12.12 4.23 0.60
CA GLU A 13 -10.90 4.93 0.20
C GLU A 13 -10.92 5.34 -1.29
N GLY A 14 -11.50 4.48 -2.15
CA GLY A 14 -11.59 4.79 -3.58
C GLY A 14 -12.60 5.89 -3.88
N ARG A 15 -13.71 5.98 -3.13
CA ARG A 15 -14.64 7.11 -3.25
C ARG A 15 -13.99 8.42 -2.79
N LEU A 16 -13.34 8.40 -1.61
CA LEU A 16 -12.63 9.57 -1.09
C LEU A 16 -11.53 10.04 -2.05
N LEU A 17 -10.74 9.14 -2.63
CA LEU A 17 -9.71 9.51 -3.61
C LEU A 17 -10.33 10.25 -4.81
N GLY A 18 -11.47 9.76 -5.32
CA GLY A 18 -12.17 10.42 -6.42
C GLY A 18 -12.74 11.81 -6.05
N GLU A 19 -13.28 11.96 -4.86
CA GLU A 19 -13.80 13.23 -4.33
C GLU A 19 -12.67 14.26 -4.14
N ILE A 20 -11.59 13.85 -3.49
CA ILE A 20 -10.41 14.69 -3.25
C ILE A 20 -9.78 15.13 -4.58
N ALA A 21 -9.64 14.22 -5.54
CA ALA A 21 -9.07 14.53 -6.83
C ALA A 21 -9.92 15.54 -7.64
N GLU A 22 -11.25 15.44 -7.55
CA GLU A 22 -12.19 16.41 -8.15
C GLU A 22 -12.03 17.80 -7.56
N GLU A 23 -11.96 17.90 -6.22
CA GLU A 23 -11.79 19.16 -5.50
C GLU A 23 -10.41 19.80 -5.74
N THR A 24 -9.37 18.97 -5.81
CA THR A 24 -7.98 19.44 -5.94
C THR A 24 -7.65 19.90 -7.35
N GLY A 25 -8.25 19.26 -8.35
CA GLY A 25 -8.00 19.51 -9.75
C GLY A 25 -6.83 18.69 -10.33
N PRO A 26 -6.92 18.32 -11.62
CA PRO A 26 -6.05 17.32 -12.25
C PRO A 26 -4.59 17.75 -12.43
N GLY A 27 -4.32 19.05 -12.44
CA GLY A 27 -2.98 19.61 -12.67
C GLY A 27 -2.16 19.84 -11.41
N THR A 28 -2.72 19.60 -10.23
CA THR A 28 -2.02 19.82 -8.96
C THR A 28 -0.96 18.75 -8.74
N GLU A 29 0.25 19.18 -8.35
CA GLU A 29 1.36 18.26 -8.04
C GLU A 29 1.07 17.40 -6.79
N VAL A 30 1.56 16.17 -6.79
CA VAL A 30 1.45 15.22 -5.69
C VAL A 30 2.81 15.12 -4.97
N PRO A 31 3.03 15.85 -3.86
CA PRO A 31 4.35 15.95 -3.22
C PRO A 31 4.94 14.61 -2.77
N THR A 32 4.08 13.64 -2.46
CA THR A 32 4.45 12.29 -2.03
C THR A 32 4.79 11.34 -3.18
N CYS A 33 4.50 11.74 -4.43
CA CYS A 33 4.82 11.02 -5.66
C CYS A 33 5.58 11.97 -6.62
N PRO A 34 6.89 12.17 -6.47
CA PRO A 34 7.64 13.14 -7.24
C PRO A 34 7.45 12.99 -8.75
N GLY A 35 7.12 14.10 -9.42
CA GLY A 35 6.85 14.14 -10.85
C GLY A 35 5.41 13.80 -11.25
N TRP A 36 4.54 13.43 -10.30
CA TRP A 36 3.13 13.17 -10.56
C TRP A 36 2.25 14.38 -10.27
N GLN A 37 1.18 14.48 -11.04
CA GLN A 37 0.02 15.32 -10.78
C GLN A 37 -1.18 14.45 -10.42
N VAL A 38 -2.25 15.05 -9.92
CA VAL A 38 -3.50 14.35 -9.55
C VAL A 38 -4.05 13.52 -10.72
N ARG A 39 -3.92 13.99 -11.96
CA ARG A 39 -4.29 13.20 -13.15
C ARG A 39 -3.50 11.90 -13.29
N ASP A 40 -2.19 11.92 -12.96
CA ASP A 40 -1.34 10.74 -13.04
C ASP A 40 -1.72 9.73 -11.96
N LEU A 41 -2.08 10.22 -10.78
CA LEU A 41 -2.59 9.42 -9.68
C LEU A 41 -3.90 8.70 -10.04
N LEU A 42 -4.88 9.42 -10.65
CA LEU A 42 -6.14 8.83 -11.12
C LEU A 42 -5.91 7.82 -12.25
N ALA A 43 -5.03 8.14 -13.20
CA ALA A 43 -4.69 7.27 -14.31
C ALA A 43 -4.05 5.97 -13.83
N HIS A 44 -3.05 6.07 -12.94
CA HIS A 44 -2.38 4.92 -12.33
C HIS A 44 -3.35 4.04 -11.55
N THR A 45 -4.05 4.62 -10.57
CA THR A 45 -4.94 3.84 -9.69
C THR A 45 -6.09 3.21 -10.48
N GLY A 46 -6.66 3.94 -11.44
CA GLY A 46 -7.72 3.41 -12.30
C GLY A 46 -7.25 2.26 -13.21
N ALA A 47 -6.00 2.30 -13.69
CA ALA A 47 -5.38 1.20 -14.44
C ALA A 47 -5.13 -0.03 -13.55
N ILE A 48 -4.61 0.18 -12.32
CA ILE A 48 -4.43 -0.88 -11.31
C ILE A 48 -5.76 -1.55 -10.96
N HIS A 49 -6.83 -0.77 -10.75
CA HIS A 49 -8.16 -1.32 -10.46
C HIS A 49 -8.66 -2.23 -11.59
N ARG A 50 -8.52 -1.82 -12.85
CA ARG A 50 -8.93 -2.62 -14.00
C ARG A 50 -8.08 -3.86 -14.19
N TRP A 51 -6.78 -3.74 -13.96
CA TRP A 51 -5.86 -4.86 -13.98
C TRP A 51 -6.24 -5.93 -12.94
N ALA A 52 -6.52 -5.53 -11.70
CA ALA A 52 -6.99 -6.43 -10.65
C ALA A 52 -8.35 -7.04 -10.99
N THR A 53 -9.29 -6.23 -11.52
CA THR A 53 -10.61 -6.69 -11.97
C THR A 53 -10.50 -7.82 -13.00
N ALA A 54 -9.61 -7.69 -13.99
CA ALA A 54 -9.44 -8.70 -15.04
C ALA A 54 -9.01 -10.06 -14.47
N PHE A 55 -8.11 -10.11 -13.47
CA PHE A 55 -7.73 -11.36 -12.83
C PHE A 55 -8.90 -12.06 -12.16
N VAL A 56 -9.75 -11.31 -11.48
CA VAL A 56 -10.88 -11.86 -10.73
C VAL A 56 -12.05 -12.21 -11.65
N ALA A 57 -12.41 -11.31 -12.58
CA ALA A 57 -13.55 -11.50 -13.48
C ALA A 57 -13.31 -12.59 -14.52
N GLU A 58 -12.09 -12.67 -15.06
CA GLU A 58 -11.73 -13.59 -16.15
C GLU A 58 -11.01 -14.85 -15.67
N GLY A 59 -10.67 -14.93 -14.39
CA GLY A 59 -10.00 -16.09 -13.80
C GLY A 59 -8.60 -16.35 -14.37
N HIS A 60 -7.86 -15.31 -14.75
CA HIS A 60 -6.51 -15.47 -15.29
C HIS A 60 -5.57 -16.10 -14.26
N THR A 61 -4.96 -17.23 -14.59
CA THR A 61 -4.07 -17.99 -13.69
C THR A 61 -2.58 -17.73 -13.92
N SER A 62 -2.21 -16.87 -14.87
CA SER A 62 -0.84 -16.46 -15.17
C SER A 62 -0.69 -14.94 -15.18
N PRO A 63 0.53 -14.40 -14.99
CA PRO A 63 0.78 -12.97 -15.05
C PRO A 63 0.25 -12.31 -16.32
N ARG A 64 -0.31 -11.14 -16.20
CA ARG A 64 -0.71 -10.26 -17.31
C ARG A 64 -0.08 -8.90 -17.13
N PRO A 65 0.36 -8.22 -18.20
CA PRO A 65 0.82 -6.85 -18.08
C PRO A 65 -0.33 -5.96 -17.61
N GLN A 66 0.01 -4.94 -16.85
CA GLN A 66 -0.91 -3.86 -16.56
C GLN A 66 -1.18 -3.09 -17.84
N GLY A 67 -2.44 -2.86 -18.16
CA GLY A 67 -2.82 -2.00 -19.30
C GLY A 67 -2.46 -0.54 -19.02
N GLU A 68 -2.24 0.22 -20.08
CA GLU A 68 -2.05 1.66 -19.99
C GLU A 68 -3.40 2.36 -19.72
N ALA A 69 -3.36 3.47 -19.00
CA ALA A 69 -4.52 4.35 -18.87
C ALA A 69 -4.78 5.02 -20.23
N PRO A 70 -6.04 5.22 -20.63
CA PRO A 70 -6.36 5.95 -21.84
C PRO A 70 -5.95 7.43 -21.71
N GLU A 71 -5.69 8.08 -22.82
CA GLU A 71 -5.41 9.52 -22.89
C GLU A 71 -6.68 10.35 -22.61
N LEU A 72 -7.16 10.30 -21.37
CA LEU A 72 -8.31 11.06 -20.88
C LEU A 72 -7.86 12.21 -19.97
N THR A 73 -8.64 13.29 -19.96
CA THR A 73 -8.39 14.47 -19.13
C THR A 73 -9.66 14.93 -18.42
N GLY A 74 -9.52 15.73 -17.36
CA GLY A 74 -10.64 16.36 -16.66
C GLY A 74 -11.70 15.35 -16.21
N ASP A 75 -12.96 15.71 -16.42
CA ASP A 75 -14.14 14.92 -15.99
C ASP A 75 -14.18 13.51 -16.61
N ALA A 76 -13.66 13.35 -17.83
CA ALA A 76 -13.61 12.06 -18.50
C ALA A 76 -12.65 11.08 -17.78
N LEU A 77 -11.50 11.57 -17.31
CA LEU A 77 -10.55 10.77 -16.54
C LEU A 77 -11.14 10.42 -15.17
N LEU A 78 -11.78 11.37 -14.50
CA LEU A 78 -12.42 11.13 -13.20
C LEU A 78 -13.56 10.10 -13.31
N ALA A 79 -14.40 10.22 -14.34
CA ALA A 79 -15.46 9.26 -14.61
C ALA A 79 -14.91 7.86 -14.92
N TRP A 80 -13.83 7.79 -15.68
CA TRP A 80 -13.14 6.54 -15.97
C TRP A 80 -12.55 5.91 -14.71
N TYR A 81 -11.90 6.69 -13.82
CA TYR A 81 -11.43 6.20 -12.54
C TYR A 81 -12.58 5.65 -11.69
N ARG A 82 -13.65 6.43 -11.48
CA ARG A 82 -14.82 6.04 -10.68
C ARG A 82 -15.50 4.75 -11.20
N ASP A 83 -15.59 4.61 -12.51
CA ASP A 83 -16.13 3.38 -13.14
C ASP A 83 -15.24 2.17 -12.84
N GLY A 84 -13.92 2.30 -12.97
CA GLY A 84 -12.97 1.23 -12.68
C GLY A 84 -12.97 0.80 -11.22
N HIS A 85 -13.02 1.77 -10.30
CA HIS A 85 -13.14 1.51 -8.87
C HIS A 85 -14.43 0.74 -8.55
N ARG A 86 -15.58 1.23 -8.98
CA ARG A 86 -16.88 0.54 -8.75
C ARG A 86 -16.87 -0.89 -9.29
N ARG A 87 -16.39 -1.09 -10.53
CA ARG A 87 -16.28 -2.43 -11.13
C ARG A 87 -15.39 -3.36 -10.33
N LEU A 88 -14.28 -2.87 -9.80
CA LEU A 88 -13.40 -3.67 -8.95
C LEU A 88 -14.12 -4.13 -7.68
N VAL A 89 -14.77 -3.20 -6.97
CA VAL A 89 -15.52 -3.51 -5.74
C VAL A 89 -16.62 -4.55 -6.03
N ASP A 90 -17.44 -4.31 -7.05
CA ASP A 90 -18.53 -5.20 -7.45
C ASP A 90 -18.01 -6.59 -7.84
N THR A 91 -16.93 -6.65 -8.60
CA THR A 91 -16.31 -7.91 -9.05
C THR A 91 -15.77 -8.72 -7.87
N LEU A 92 -15.06 -8.07 -6.94
CA LEU A 92 -14.55 -8.74 -5.75
C LEU A 92 -15.67 -9.21 -4.82
N ALA A 93 -16.71 -8.41 -4.65
CA ALA A 93 -17.86 -8.74 -3.81
C ALA A 93 -18.67 -9.93 -4.37
N ALA A 94 -18.79 -10.03 -5.70
CA ALA A 94 -19.51 -11.12 -6.38
C ALA A 94 -18.66 -12.37 -6.63
N ALA A 95 -17.35 -12.32 -6.39
CA ALA A 95 -16.43 -13.41 -6.70
C ALA A 95 -16.70 -14.65 -5.84
N PRO A 96 -16.77 -15.86 -6.44
CA PRO A 96 -17.01 -17.08 -5.67
C PRO A 96 -15.83 -17.39 -4.75
N PRO A 97 -16.05 -17.90 -3.53
CA PRO A 97 -14.99 -18.20 -2.55
C PRO A 97 -13.88 -19.14 -3.08
N GLY A 98 -14.22 -20.02 -4.01
CA GLY A 98 -13.30 -20.98 -4.63
C GLY A 98 -12.62 -20.49 -5.90
N LEU A 99 -12.75 -19.21 -6.26
CA LEU A 99 -12.12 -18.65 -7.45
C LEU A 99 -10.60 -18.92 -7.45
N ARG A 100 -10.10 -19.35 -8.59
CA ARG A 100 -8.66 -19.53 -8.84
C ARG A 100 -8.22 -18.48 -9.85
N CYS A 101 -7.37 -17.58 -9.42
CA CYS A 101 -6.68 -16.65 -10.32
C CYS A 101 -5.25 -16.38 -9.80
N TRP A 102 -4.47 -15.72 -10.62
CA TRP A 102 -3.09 -15.40 -10.29
C TRP A 102 -3.00 -14.36 -9.16
N THR A 103 -1.96 -14.51 -8.33
CA THR A 103 -1.55 -13.57 -7.28
C THR A 103 -0.04 -13.40 -7.35
N PHE A 104 0.50 -12.25 -6.99
CA PHE A 104 1.92 -11.94 -7.21
C PHE A 104 2.78 -11.86 -5.94
N LEU A 105 2.16 -11.87 -4.76
CA LEU A 105 2.92 -11.91 -3.51
C LEU A 105 3.05 -13.36 -3.00
N PRO A 106 4.20 -13.73 -2.41
CA PRO A 106 4.40 -15.05 -1.84
C PRO A 106 3.45 -15.28 -0.66
N GLY A 107 3.03 -16.52 -0.47
CA GLY A 107 2.16 -16.91 0.64
C GLY A 107 0.75 -16.32 0.58
N ALA A 108 0.31 -15.82 -0.57
CA ALA A 108 -1.05 -15.34 -0.74
C ALA A 108 -2.06 -16.44 -0.42
N ALA A 109 -3.05 -16.10 0.41
CA ALA A 109 -4.18 -16.95 0.76
C ALA A 109 -5.11 -17.19 -0.46
N ALA A 110 -6.42 -17.31 -0.27
CA ALA A 110 -7.37 -17.36 -1.38
C ALA A 110 -7.25 -16.11 -2.26
N PRO A 111 -7.27 -16.24 -3.60
CA PRO A 111 -7.07 -15.13 -4.53
C PRO A 111 -7.98 -13.94 -4.31
N VAL A 112 -9.25 -14.14 -4.00
CA VAL A 112 -10.21 -13.05 -3.72
C VAL A 112 -9.76 -12.24 -2.50
N ALA A 113 -9.36 -12.92 -1.42
CA ALA A 113 -8.85 -12.26 -0.20
C ALA A 113 -7.55 -11.50 -0.49
N PHE A 114 -6.66 -12.06 -1.31
CA PHE A 114 -5.45 -11.40 -1.75
C PHE A 114 -5.76 -10.10 -2.50
N TRP A 115 -6.62 -10.15 -3.52
CA TRP A 115 -6.93 -8.97 -4.33
C TRP A 115 -7.69 -7.90 -3.55
N ALA A 116 -8.64 -8.29 -2.68
CA ALA A 116 -9.33 -7.35 -1.81
C ALA A 116 -8.36 -6.62 -0.86
N ARG A 117 -7.46 -7.37 -0.18
CA ARG A 117 -6.42 -6.82 0.68
C ARG A 117 -5.48 -5.89 -0.06
N ARG A 118 -4.92 -6.36 -1.19
CA ARG A 118 -3.94 -5.59 -1.97
C ARG A 118 -4.54 -4.28 -2.49
N GLN A 119 -5.75 -4.34 -3.04
CA GLN A 119 -6.39 -3.16 -3.60
C GLN A 119 -6.85 -2.17 -2.52
N ALA A 120 -7.24 -2.66 -1.33
CA ALA A 120 -7.53 -1.78 -0.20
C ALA A 120 -6.28 -0.98 0.24
N HIS A 121 -5.13 -1.64 0.41
CA HIS A 121 -3.89 -0.96 0.79
C HIS A 121 -3.37 -0.03 -0.31
N GLU A 122 -3.42 -0.45 -1.57
CA GLU A 122 -3.04 0.39 -2.73
C GLU A 122 -3.84 1.68 -2.77
N THR A 123 -5.16 1.54 -2.73
CA THR A 123 -6.09 2.67 -2.85
C THR A 123 -5.98 3.61 -1.65
N ALA A 124 -5.82 3.06 -0.44
CA ALA A 124 -5.68 3.85 0.78
C ALA A 124 -4.40 4.70 0.79
N VAL A 125 -3.25 4.17 0.36
CA VAL A 125 -2.01 4.94 0.24
C VAL A 125 -2.17 6.05 -0.79
N HIS A 126 -2.78 5.77 -1.95
CA HIS A 126 -2.98 6.77 -2.99
C HIS A 126 -4.06 7.81 -2.64
N ARG A 127 -5.03 7.49 -1.77
CA ARG A 127 -5.93 8.50 -1.21
C ARG A 127 -5.16 9.50 -0.34
N VAL A 128 -4.19 9.03 0.46
CA VAL A 128 -3.30 9.93 1.22
C VAL A 128 -2.42 10.77 0.29
N ASP A 129 -1.96 10.22 -0.82
CA ASP A 129 -1.22 10.97 -1.84
C ASP A 129 -2.09 12.12 -2.44
N ALA A 130 -3.38 11.88 -2.66
CA ALA A 130 -4.33 12.92 -3.10
C ALA A 130 -4.56 13.99 -2.01
N GLU A 131 -4.64 13.59 -0.74
CA GLU A 131 -4.72 14.54 0.39
C GLU A 131 -3.46 15.41 0.49
N ALA A 132 -2.29 14.84 0.24
CA ALA A 132 -1.04 15.58 0.22
C ALA A 132 -1.02 16.63 -0.91
N ALA A 133 -1.65 16.37 -2.06
CA ALA A 133 -1.81 17.33 -3.13
C ALA A 133 -2.67 18.55 -2.72
N ARG A 134 -3.62 18.39 -1.77
CA ARG A 134 -4.37 19.50 -1.16
C ARG A 134 -3.60 20.23 -0.05
N GLY A 135 -2.37 19.83 0.23
CA GLY A 135 -1.54 20.41 1.29
C GLY A 135 -1.69 19.75 2.66
N ALA A 136 -2.40 18.63 2.78
CA ALA A 136 -2.50 17.90 4.04
C ALA A 136 -1.21 17.12 4.32
N ALA A 137 -0.79 17.11 5.60
CA ALA A 137 0.36 16.31 6.02
C ALA A 137 -0.05 14.83 6.12
N PRO A 138 0.61 13.89 5.41
CA PRO A 138 0.23 12.47 5.42
C PRO A 138 0.11 11.85 6.81
N ALA A 139 1.01 12.21 7.73
CA ALA A 139 0.94 11.70 9.10
C ALA A 139 -0.33 12.18 9.85
N ALA A 140 -0.81 13.39 9.59
CA ALA A 140 -2.06 13.90 10.17
C ALA A 140 -3.27 13.22 9.54
N VAL A 141 -3.26 13.02 8.22
CA VAL A 141 -4.30 12.26 7.49
C VAL A 141 -4.41 10.83 8.03
N ALA A 142 -3.29 10.18 8.29
CA ALA A 142 -3.26 8.79 8.79
C ALA A 142 -4.01 8.59 10.10
N VAL A 143 -4.01 9.59 10.97
CA VAL A 143 -4.63 9.53 12.33
C VAL A 143 -5.87 10.42 12.46
N ASP A 144 -6.40 10.90 11.34
CA ASP A 144 -7.63 11.70 11.32
C ASP A 144 -8.80 10.89 11.91
N PRO A 145 -9.60 11.45 12.84
CA PRO A 145 -10.69 10.72 13.48
C PRO A 145 -11.81 10.28 12.52
N ALA A 146 -11.99 10.99 11.41
CA ALA A 146 -13.06 10.72 10.45
C ALA A 146 -12.62 9.77 9.32
N HIS A 147 -11.39 9.95 8.82
CA HIS A 147 -10.90 9.29 7.61
C HIS A 147 -9.50 8.67 7.76
N GLY A 148 -8.96 8.61 8.97
CA GLY A 148 -7.67 7.97 9.24
C GLY A 148 -7.73 6.44 9.16
N PHE A 149 -6.57 5.82 9.10
CA PHE A 149 -6.48 4.37 9.04
C PHE A 149 -6.77 3.73 10.40
N ALA A 150 -7.64 2.74 10.41
CA ALA A 150 -7.80 1.89 11.58
C ALA A 150 -6.44 1.22 11.90
N PRO A 151 -5.99 1.19 13.17
CA PRO A 151 -4.68 0.63 13.53
C PRO A 151 -4.47 -0.81 13.04
N ALA A 152 -5.50 -1.65 13.11
CA ALA A 152 -5.44 -3.02 12.63
C ALA A 152 -5.27 -3.12 11.10
N PHE A 153 -5.88 -2.21 10.32
CA PHE A 153 -5.70 -2.13 8.88
C PHE A 153 -4.26 -1.71 8.53
N ALA A 154 -3.76 -0.67 9.19
CA ALA A 154 -2.40 -0.20 8.96
C ALA A 154 -1.35 -1.25 9.34
N ALA A 155 -1.53 -1.96 10.46
CA ALA A 155 -0.64 -3.07 10.85
C ALA A 155 -0.68 -4.22 9.84
N ASP A 156 -1.83 -4.50 9.22
CA ASP A 156 -1.94 -5.46 8.12
C ASP A 156 -1.18 -4.98 6.86
N GLY A 157 -1.25 -3.69 6.53
CA GLY A 157 -0.50 -3.11 5.42
C GLY A 157 1.02 -3.13 5.63
N ILE A 158 1.48 -2.94 6.88
CA ILE A 158 2.89 -3.13 7.24
C ILE A 158 3.30 -4.60 7.00
N ASP A 159 2.46 -5.56 7.40
CA ASP A 159 2.70 -6.98 7.19
C ASP A 159 2.78 -7.32 5.69
N GLU A 160 1.88 -6.79 4.86
CA GLU A 160 1.90 -6.96 3.41
C GLU A 160 3.19 -6.43 2.78
N LEU A 161 3.60 -5.23 3.18
CA LEU A 161 4.83 -4.62 2.66
C LEU A 161 6.07 -5.43 3.02
N LEU A 162 6.23 -5.76 4.31
CA LEU A 162 7.44 -6.42 4.81
C LEU A 162 7.54 -7.89 4.39
N ARG A 163 6.45 -8.65 4.50
CA ARG A 163 6.43 -10.11 4.25
C ARG A 163 6.01 -10.47 2.84
N GLY A 164 5.37 -9.55 2.14
CA GLY A 164 4.96 -9.73 0.75
C GLY A 164 5.93 -9.07 -0.23
N PHE A 165 5.96 -7.76 -0.27
CA PHE A 165 6.74 -7.03 -1.27
C PHE A 165 8.25 -7.19 -1.09
N HIS A 166 8.76 -7.00 0.13
CA HIS A 166 10.20 -7.07 0.39
C HIS A 166 10.75 -8.48 0.46
N ALA A 167 9.94 -9.50 0.64
CA ALA A 167 10.38 -10.90 0.51
C ALA A 167 10.70 -11.32 -0.94
N ARG A 168 10.39 -10.49 -1.94
CA ARG A 168 10.62 -10.78 -3.36
C ARG A 168 12.06 -10.50 -3.76
N SER A 169 12.55 -11.23 -4.77
CA SER A 169 13.89 -11.04 -5.34
C SER A 169 14.16 -9.62 -5.85
N ARG A 170 13.11 -8.88 -6.20
CA ARG A 170 13.17 -7.48 -6.66
C ARG A 170 13.43 -6.47 -5.53
N SER A 171 13.32 -6.86 -4.25
CA SER A 171 13.63 -5.95 -3.14
C SER A 171 15.06 -5.44 -3.25
N ARG A 172 15.22 -4.13 -3.08
CA ARG A 172 16.53 -3.46 -3.02
C ARG A 172 16.99 -3.16 -1.60
N VAL A 173 16.15 -3.47 -0.61
CA VAL A 173 16.48 -3.30 0.81
C VAL A 173 17.44 -4.43 1.21
N ARG A 174 18.74 -4.20 1.07
CA ARG A 174 19.80 -5.20 1.31
C ARG A 174 20.98 -4.58 2.01
N THR A 175 21.71 -5.38 2.76
CA THR A 175 22.95 -4.97 3.43
C THR A 175 24.09 -5.93 3.06
N PRO A 176 25.35 -5.46 2.95
CA PRO A 176 26.48 -6.34 2.66
C PRO A 176 26.75 -7.35 3.77
N GLU A 177 26.48 -6.96 5.02
CA GLU A 177 26.61 -7.79 6.21
C GLU A 177 25.24 -8.01 6.88
N PRO A 178 25.02 -9.13 7.59
CA PRO A 178 23.78 -9.39 8.28
C PRO A 178 23.42 -8.29 9.27
N ARG A 179 22.19 -7.77 9.16
CA ARG A 179 21.63 -6.73 10.05
C ARG A 179 20.20 -7.07 10.42
N VAL A 180 19.74 -6.56 11.55
CA VAL A 180 18.39 -6.77 12.06
C VAL A 180 17.70 -5.42 12.22
N LEU A 181 16.64 -5.21 11.43
CA LEU A 181 15.73 -4.09 11.58
C LEU A 181 14.46 -4.57 12.28
N ARG A 182 14.07 -3.89 13.37
CA ARG A 182 12.77 -4.10 14.01
C ARG A 182 11.80 -3.03 13.56
N VAL A 183 10.58 -3.44 13.23
CA VAL A 183 9.45 -2.54 12.97
C VAL A 183 8.40 -2.80 14.03
N ARG A 184 7.92 -1.76 14.73
CA ARG A 184 6.96 -1.92 15.83
C ARG A 184 5.86 -0.88 15.80
N ALA A 185 4.62 -1.31 15.59
CA ALA A 185 3.44 -0.48 15.79
C ALA A 185 3.13 -0.37 17.29
N THR A 186 3.02 0.86 17.81
CA THR A 186 2.94 1.11 19.26
C THR A 186 1.53 1.03 19.82
N ASP A 187 0.53 1.07 18.95
CA ASP A 187 -0.90 1.13 19.27
C ASP A 187 -1.66 -0.16 18.90
N VAL A 188 -0.93 -1.19 18.42
CA VAL A 188 -1.50 -2.50 18.10
C VAL A 188 -0.75 -3.58 18.87
N PRO A 189 -1.41 -4.35 19.74
CA PRO A 189 -0.77 -5.45 20.47
C PRO A 189 -0.08 -6.44 19.51
N ASP A 190 1.12 -6.90 19.88
CA ASP A 190 1.91 -7.89 19.15
C ASP A 190 2.24 -7.52 17.68
N ALA A 191 2.03 -6.26 17.28
CA ALA A 191 2.39 -5.78 15.96
C ALA A 191 3.88 -5.38 15.92
N VAL A 192 4.71 -6.39 15.93
CA VAL A 192 6.18 -6.29 15.84
C VAL A 192 6.66 -7.21 14.75
N TRP A 193 7.60 -6.73 13.95
CA TRP A 193 8.25 -7.50 12.89
C TRP A 193 9.77 -7.42 13.07
N THR A 194 10.42 -8.55 12.89
CA THR A 194 11.88 -8.65 12.79
C THR A 194 12.25 -8.87 11.33
N VAL A 195 12.94 -7.90 10.73
CA VAL A 195 13.40 -7.92 9.35
C VAL A 195 14.89 -8.21 9.35
N ARG A 196 15.28 -9.38 8.87
CA ARG A 196 16.69 -9.78 8.69
C ARG A 196 17.14 -9.30 7.32
N LEU A 197 18.15 -8.45 7.32
CA LEU A 197 18.76 -7.90 6.11
C LEU A 197 20.09 -8.62 5.86
N SER A 198 20.41 -8.83 4.59
CA SER A 198 21.62 -9.47 4.10
C SER A 198 21.80 -9.11 2.62
N PRO A 199 22.80 -9.65 1.89
CA PRO A 199 22.86 -9.53 0.42
C PRO A 199 21.68 -10.15 -0.31
N GLU A 200 20.95 -11.09 0.35
CA GLU A 200 19.72 -11.71 -0.17
C GLU A 200 18.46 -10.87 0.14
N PRO A 201 17.30 -11.17 -0.46
CA PRO A 201 16.04 -10.52 -0.11
C PRO A 201 15.75 -10.58 1.40
N PRO A 202 15.13 -9.53 1.96
CA PRO A 202 14.78 -9.51 3.38
C PRO A 202 13.93 -10.69 3.79
N VAL A 203 14.23 -11.24 4.96
CA VAL A 203 13.41 -12.27 5.61
C VAL A 203 12.72 -11.63 6.81
N THR A 204 11.39 -11.60 6.78
CA THR A 204 10.58 -10.96 7.84
C THR A 204 9.75 -11.98 8.60
N GLU A 205 9.87 -11.94 9.92
CA GLU A 205 9.09 -12.75 10.86
C GLU A 205 8.25 -11.84 11.77
N ARG A 206 7.07 -12.30 12.17
CA ARG A 206 6.30 -11.67 13.24
C ARG A 206 6.95 -11.94 14.59
N GLY A 207 6.95 -10.93 15.45
CA GLY A 207 7.51 -10.99 16.78
C GLY A 207 8.87 -10.29 16.91
N ALA A 208 9.25 -10.04 18.15
CA ALA A 208 10.54 -9.47 18.49
C ALA A 208 11.57 -10.58 18.73
N THR A 209 12.73 -10.47 18.10
CA THR A 209 13.93 -11.22 18.50
C THR A 209 14.84 -10.33 19.34
N ALA A 210 15.72 -10.90 20.16
CA ALA A 210 16.74 -10.13 20.85
C ALA A 210 17.71 -9.48 19.86
N GLY A 211 18.19 -8.26 20.16
CA GLY A 211 19.31 -7.65 19.47
C GLY A 211 18.97 -7.06 18.09
N ALA A 212 18.03 -6.12 18.00
CA ALA A 212 17.87 -5.33 16.78
C ALA A 212 18.95 -4.26 16.66
N ASP A 213 19.55 -4.12 15.48
CA ASP A 213 20.51 -3.04 15.16
C ASP A 213 19.82 -1.69 15.07
N CYS A 214 18.59 -1.67 14.54
CA CYS A 214 17.75 -0.48 14.42
C CYS A 214 16.28 -0.84 14.71
N GLU A 215 15.53 0.05 15.34
CA GLU A 215 14.08 -0.06 15.49
C GLU A 215 13.41 1.17 14.87
N LEU A 216 12.39 0.92 14.02
CA LEU A 216 11.43 1.88 13.52
C LEU A 216 10.12 1.69 14.26
N ALA A 217 9.65 2.69 15.01
CA ALA A 217 8.45 2.57 15.82
C ALA A 217 7.51 3.76 15.68
N GLY A 218 6.21 3.53 15.93
CA GLY A 218 5.19 4.57 15.95
C GLY A 218 3.78 3.99 15.88
N PRO A 219 2.76 4.86 15.92
CA PRO A 219 1.39 4.45 15.65
C PRO A 219 1.29 3.76 14.28
N ALA A 220 0.55 2.66 14.21
CA ALA A 220 0.48 1.80 13.02
C ALA A 220 0.18 2.58 11.73
N ALA A 221 -0.77 3.50 11.78
CA ALA A 221 -1.18 4.30 10.64
C ALA A 221 -0.05 5.18 10.09
N VAL A 222 0.67 5.90 10.96
CA VAL A 222 1.80 6.75 10.56
C VAL A 222 2.98 5.90 10.11
N LEU A 223 3.26 4.80 10.82
CA LEU A 223 4.35 3.89 10.50
C LEU A 223 4.14 3.21 9.15
N HIS A 224 2.91 2.82 8.81
CA HIS A 224 2.55 2.28 7.50
C HIS A 224 2.93 3.27 6.38
N LEU A 225 2.51 4.52 6.49
CA LEU A 225 2.86 5.55 5.51
C LEU A 225 4.37 5.86 5.48
N ALA A 226 5.03 5.85 6.63
CA ALA A 226 6.46 6.06 6.72
C ALA A 226 7.25 4.96 6.00
N LEU A 227 6.82 3.71 6.10
CA LEU A 227 7.44 2.58 5.39
C LEU A 227 7.22 2.64 3.88
N TRP A 228 6.15 3.28 3.41
CA TRP A 228 5.91 3.63 2.00
C TRP A 228 6.56 4.96 1.58
N ASN A 229 7.40 5.58 2.43
CA ASN A 229 8.07 6.87 2.19
C ASN A 229 7.10 8.07 2.01
N ARG A 230 5.90 8.01 2.60
CA ARG A 230 4.91 9.10 2.57
C ARG A 230 4.97 10.00 3.80
N ALA A 231 5.61 9.54 4.87
CA ALA A 231 5.79 10.28 6.12
C ALA A 231 7.18 10.00 6.72
N PRO A 232 7.70 10.85 7.61
CA PRO A 232 8.85 10.51 8.43
C PRO A 232 8.50 9.40 9.42
N VAL A 233 9.47 8.53 9.73
CA VAL A 233 9.31 7.53 10.78
C VAL A 233 9.20 8.22 12.14
N PRO A 234 8.15 7.97 12.94
CA PRO A 234 7.92 8.68 14.20
C PRO A 234 9.05 8.51 15.24
N SER A 235 9.64 7.33 15.31
CA SER A 235 10.75 7.02 16.23
C SER A 235 11.73 6.07 15.56
N VAL A 236 13.00 6.43 15.62
CA VAL A 236 14.14 5.62 15.16
C VAL A 236 15.12 5.48 16.31
N THR A 237 15.47 4.24 16.68
CA THR A 237 16.48 3.96 17.71
C THR A 237 17.52 2.97 17.18
N GLY A 238 18.76 3.05 17.69
CA GLY A 238 19.87 2.24 17.21
C GLY A 238 20.58 2.85 15.99
N ASP A 239 20.98 2.02 15.05
CA ASP A 239 21.71 2.44 13.85
C ASP A 239 20.80 3.15 12.84
N THR A 240 20.87 4.49 12.84
CA THR A 240 20.06 5.33 11.95
C THR A 240 20.40 5.17 10.46
N ALA A 241 21.58 4.61 10.12
CA ALA A 241 21.93 4.34 8.73
C ALA A 241 21.00 3.29 8.09
N LEU A 242 20.46 2.35 8.89
CA LEU A 242 19.45 1.39 8.39
C LEU A 242 18.12 2.04 8.08
N ALA A 243 17.71 3.07 8.83
CA ALA A 243 16.51 3.86 8.49
C ALA A 243 16.74 4.67 7.19
N GLY A 244 17.95 5.21 6.98
CA GLY A 244 18.36 5.84 5.73
C GLY A 244 18.30 4.87 4.56
N LEU A 245 18.89 3.68 4.70
CA LEU A 245 18.85 2.61 3.70
C LEU A 245 17.40 2.26 3.31
N TRP A 246 16.51 2.10 4.30
CA TRP A 246 15.10 1.86 4.03
C TRP A 246 14.52 2.95 3.12
N ARG A 247 14.69 4.21 3.51
CA ARG A 247 14.15 5.34 2.76
C ARG A 247 14.63 5.39 1.31
N GLU A 248 15.90 5.05 1.07
CA GLU A 248 16.52 5.11 -0.26
C GLU A 248 16.15 3.91 -1.14
N THR A 249 15.91 2.74 -0.55
CA THR A 249 15.84 1.48 -1.30
C THR A 249 14.50 0.76 -1.24
N SER A 250 13.57 1.16 -0.35
CA SER A 250 12.28 0.47 -0.15
C SER A 250 11.23 0.75 -1.23
N ALA A 251 11.45 1.69 -2.15
CA ALA A 251 10.49 1.97 -3.21
C ALA A 251 10.20 0.71 -4.03
N ILE A 252 8.91 0.41 -4.17
CA ILE A 252 8.40 -0.69 -4.98
C ILE A 252 8.15 -0.17 -6.39
N GLY A 253 8.78 -0.77 -7.39
CA GLY A 253 8.61 -0.49 -8.81
C GLY A 253 8.07 -1.72 -9.54
#